data_1ecec1e05084cc59bdd323dd32b586e8
#
_entry.id   1ecec1e05084cc59bdd323dd32b586e8
#
_cell.length_a   1.000
_cell.length_b   1.000
_cell.length_c   1.000
_cell.angle_alpha   90.00
_cell.angle_beta   90.00
_cell.angle_gamma   90.00
#
_symmetry.space_group_name_H-M   'P 1'
#
loop_
_entity.id
_entity.type
_entity.pdbx_description
1 polymer ?
#
loop_
_entity_poly.entity_id
_entity_poly.type
_entity_poly.pdbx_seq_one_letter_code
_entity_poly.pdbx_strand_id
1 'polypeptide(L)'
;MATISDKGGELAEVSGKFRFQTTILSDYPAVGDFVLVNWNESGNSAIIESLLPRKSAFVRKAAGEPQQEQVVAANIDIVFLCMALNNDFNLRRLERYISIGWDSGAMPVIVLTKSDLCDDLEQKLSEVSSAAFGVDILVTTSTEENGYKELVSFISEGKTIAFIGSSGVGKSTLSPVMAISKEEVERYDDTLEPMEKSTFQAKTNFIL
;
A
#
# COMPACT_ATOMS: atom_id res chain seq x y z
N MET A 1 20.70 -7.47 0.69
CA MET A 1 20.84 -6.29 1.56
C MET A 1 19.51 -5.59 1.57
N ALA A 2 18.96 -5.29 2.73
CA ALA A 2 17.68 -4.59 2.89
C ALA A 2 17.95 -3.24 3.56
N THR A 3 17.04 -2.27 3.37
CA THR A 3 17.08 -0.99 4.07
C THR A 3 16.02 -1.00 5.16
N ILE A 4 16.42 -0.79 6.40
CA ILE A 4 15.52 -0.59 7.53
C ILE A 4 15.40 0.91 7.83
N SER A 5 14.23 1.33 8.24
CA SER A 5 13.93 2.76 8.40
C SER A 5 13.19 3.00 9.71
N ASP A 6 13.94 3.16 10.79
CA ASP A 6 13.39 3.82 11.97
C ASP A 6 14.03 5.21 12.18
N LYS A 7 15.23 5.43 11.63
CA LYS A 7 16.03 6.68 11.80
C LYS A 7 16.71 7.20 10.53
N GLY A 8 16.23 6.83 9.32
CA GLY A 8 16.79 7.41 8.12
C GLY A 8 17.34 6.44 7.07
N GLY A 9 17.02 5.16 7.13
CA GLY A 9 17.36 4.23 6.05
C GLY A 9 18.71 3.54 6.21
N GLU A 10 18.89 2.85 7.32
CA GLU A 10 20.09 2.06 7.58
C GLU A 10 20.12 0.75 6.78
N LEU A 11 21.31 0.30 6.42
CA LEU A 11 21.49 -0.97 5.71
C LEU A 11 21.45 -2.14 6.68
N ALA A 12 20.72 -3.20 6.30
CA ALA A 12 20.63 -4.42 7.08
C ALA A 12 20.81 -5.68 6.23
N GLU A 13 21.36 -6.71 6.84
CA GLU A 13 21.46 -8.05 6.26
C GLU A 13 20.83 -9.07 7.19
N VAL A 14 20.27 -10.14 6.61
CA VAL A 14 19.77 -11.25 7.42
C VAL A 14 20.93 -12.02 8.05
N SER A 15 20.78 -12.46 9.30
CA SER A 15 21.79 -13.24 10.01
C SER A 15 22.04 -14.58 9.32
N GLY A 16 23.22 -15.15 9.54
CA GLY A 16 23.54 -16.49 9.04
C GLY A 16 22.59 -17.55 9.60
N LYS A 17 22.18 -17.41 10.86
CA LYS A 17 21.19 -18.28 11.50
C LYS A 17 19.82 -18.16 10.81
N PHE A 18 19.36 -16.94 10.51
CA PHE A 18 18.12 -16.69 9.80
C PHE A 18 18.14 -17.39 8.42
N ARG A 19 19.22 -17.18 7.63
CA ARG A 19 19.37 -17.84 6.31
C ARG A 19 19.34 -19.35 6.40
N PHE A 20 19.93 -19.92 7.42
CA PHE A 20 19.96 -21.38 7.60
C PHE A 20 18.58 -21.94 7.96
N GLN A 21 17.79 -21.20 8.72
CA GLN A 21 16.46 -21.62 9.16
C GLN A 21 15.37 -21.35 8.13
N THR A 22 15.58 -20.41 7.20
CA THR A 22 14.60 -19.97 6.22
C THR A 22 14.77 -20.71 4.90
N THR A 23 13.81 -21.57 4.56
CA THR A 23 13.85 -22.43 3.36
C THR A 23 12.97 -21.92 2.22
N ILE A 24 11.99 -21.07 2.50
CA ILE A 24 11.03 -20.54 1.51
C ILE A 24 11.16 -19.04 1.36
N LEU A 25 10.95 -18.53 0.15
CA LEU A 25 11.13 -17.11 -0.16
C LEU A 25 10.13 -16.20 0.57
N SER A 26 8.94 -16.69 0.86
CA SER A 26 7.91 -15.92 1.59
C SER A 26 8.30 -15.58 3.03
N ASP A 27 9.25 -16.32 3.62
CA ASP A 27 9.71 -16.08 4.98
C ASP A 27 10.88 -15.07 5.06
N TYR A 28 11.38 -14.63 3.90
CA TYR A 28 12.37 -13.56 3.86
C TYR A 28 11.75 -12.18 4.08
N PRO A 29 12.54 -11.20 4.58
CA PRO A 29 12.08 -9.83 4.74
C PRO A 29 11.59 -9.22 3.43
N ALA A 30 10.42 -8.61 3.47
CA ALA A 30 9.82 -7.86 2.37
C ALA A 30 9.59 -6.40 2.78
N VAL A 31 9.21 -5.58 1.83
CA VAL A 31 8.87 -4.18 2.11
C VAL A 31 7.68 -4.12 3.06
N GLY A 32 7.80 -3.32 4.13
CA GLY A 32 6.76 -3.16 5.15
C GLY A 32 6.86 -4.14 6.32
N ASP A 33 7.78 -5.11 6.29
CA ASP A 33 8.00 -6.00 7.42
C ASP A 33 8.60 -5.27 8.62
N PHE A 34 8.15 -5.66 9.80
CA PHE A 34 8.79 -5.32 11.06
C PHE A 34 9.80 -6.41 11.41
N VAL A 35 11.01 -6.00 11.78
CA VAL A 35 12.13 -6.91 12.03
C VAL A 35 12.78 -6.63 13.38
N LEU A 36 13.27 -7.67 14.03
CA LEU A 36 14.21 -7.53 15.14
C LEU A 36 15.62 -7.47 14.58
N VAL A 37 16.35 -6.43 14.96
CA VAL A 37 17.72 -6.21 14.50
C VAL A 37 18.70 -6.15 15.66
N ASN A 38 19.91 -6.60 15.39
CA ASN A 38 21.07 -6.39 16.24
C ASN A 38 22.02 -5.42 15.53
N TRP A 39 22.41 -4.35 16.22
CA TRP A 39 23.30 -3.34 15.66
C TRP A 39 24.76 -3.75 15.82
N ASN A 40 25.57 -3.53 14.78
CA ASN A 40 27.01 -3.64 14.91
C ASN A 40 27.54 -2.63 15.93
N GLU A 41 28.66 -2.94 16.61
CA GLU A 41 29.36 -2.03 17.52
C GLU A 41 29.75 -0.69 16.84
N SER A 42 29.99 -0.69 15.51
CA SER A 42 30.28 0.51 14.72
C SER A 42 29.05 1.34 14.39
N GLY A 43 27.83 0.84 14.60
CA GLY A 43 26.56 1.55 14.36
C GLY A 43 26.16 1.77 12.89
N ASN A 44 26.95 1.25 11.93
CA ASN A 44 26.75 1.53 10.50
C ASN A 44 25.96 0.46 9.74
N SER A 45 25.65 -0.67 10.36
CA SER A 45 24.85 -1.74 9.75
C SER A 45 24.11 -2.53 10.81
N ALA A 46 22.99 -3.12 10.42
CA ALA A 46 22.19 -3.96 11.28
C ALA A 46 22.10 -5.39 10.77
N ILE A 47 21.94 -6.34 11.68
CA ILE A 47 21.73 -7.75 11.37
C ILE A 47 20.30 -8.10 11.76
N ILE A 48 19.50 -8.55 10.78
CA ILE A 48 18.12 -9.00 10.99
C ILE A 48 18.16 -10.40 11.60
N GLU A 49 17.66 -10.51 12.82
CA GLU A 49 17.59 -11.76 13.57
C GLU A 49 16.28 -12.52 13.35
N SER A 50 15.16 -11.79 13.24
CA SER A 50 13.85 -12.38 13.01
C SER A 50 12.86 -11.37 12.42
N LEU A 51 11.80 -11.91 11.78
CA LEU A 51 10.62 -11.15 11.39
C LEU A 51 9.59 -11.17 12.52
N LEU A 52 8.87 -10.07 12.68
CA LEU A 52 7.65 -10.04 13.48
C LEU A 52 6.45 -10.57 12.66
N PRO A 53 5.39 -11.06 13.32
CA PRO A 53 4.20 -11.52 12.64
C PRO A 53 3.59 -10.44 11.73
N ARG A 54 3.29 -10.81 10.49
CA ARG A 54 2.63 -9.94 9.51
C ARG A 54 1.14 -9.85 9.79
N LYS A 55 0.57 -8.64 9.70
CA LYS A 55 -0.89 -8.42 9.73
C LYS A 55 -1.53 -8.70 8.37
N SER A 56 -0.80 -8.37 7.29
CA SER A 56 -1.19 -8.59 5.92
C SER A 56 0.04 -8.90 5.07
N ALA A 57 -0.14 -9.62 3.94
CA ALA A 57 0.94 -9.94 3.02
C ALA A 57 0.44 -10.03 1.59
N PHE A 58 1.03 -9.26 0.69
CA PHE A 58 0.83 -9.38 -0.74
C PHE A 58 1.84 -10.35 -1.31
N VAL A 59 1.35 -11.45 -1.85
CA VAL A 59 2.16 -12.56 -2.34
C VAL A 59 2.08 -12.67 -3.85
N ARG A 60 3.19 -12.94 -4.50
CA ARG A 60 3.25 -13.28 -5.92
C ARG A 60 4.07 -14.56 -6.13
N LYS A 61 3.91 -15.19 -7.27
CA LYS A 61 4.81 -16.27 -7.71
C LYS A 61 6.19 -15.67 -7.97
N ALA A 62 7.23 -16.33 -7.48
CA ALA A 62 8.60 -15.90 -7.70
C ALA A 62 8.99 -16.00 -9.18
N ALA A 63 9.72 -15.01 -9.67
CA ALA A 63 10.22 -15.01 -11.04
C ALA A 63 11.24 -16.15 -11.21
N GLY A 64 11.01 -17.04 -12.21
CA GLY A 64 11.88 -18.19 -12.50
C GLY A 64 11.60 -19.45 -11.68
N GLU A 65 10.82 -19.37 -10.61
CA GLU A 65 10.45 -20.52 -9.78
C GLU A 65 8.93 -20.51 -9.50
N PRO A 66 8.10 -21.00 -10.45
CA PRO A 66 6.64 -20.86 -10.38
C PRO A 66 5.98 -21.59 -9.21
N GLN A 67 6.71 -22.42 -8.47
CA GLN A 67 6.24 -23.12 -7.27
C GLN A 67 6.58 -22.38 -5.97
N GLN A 68 7.39 -21.31 -6.00
CA GLN A 68 7.72 -20.54 -4.83
C GLN A 68 6.94 -19.23 -4.79
N GLU A 69 6.45 -18.91 -3.61
CA GLU A 69 5.78 -17.66 -3.32
C GLU A 69 6.77 -16.66 -2.73
N GLN A 70 6.64 -15.42 -3.15
CA GLN A 70 7.42 -14.30 -2.64
C GLN A 70 6.49 -13.23 -2.11
N VAL A 71 6.70 -12.76 -0.88
CA VAL A 71 6.02 -11.59 -0.36
C VAL A 71 6.62 -10.34 -1.00
N VAL A 72 5.75 -9.53 -1.59
CA VAL A 72 6.11 -8.26 -2.25
C VAL A 72 6.02 -7.11 -1.27
N ALA A 73 4.96 -7.13 -0.45
CA ALA A 73 4.70 -6.13 0.59
C ALA A 73 3.97 -6.76 1.76
N ALA A 74 4.22 -6.26 2.97
CA ALA A 74 3.61 -6.73 4.20
C ALA A 74 3.11 -5.55 5.04
N ASN A 75 2.23 -5.87 6.00
CA ASN A 75 1.70 -4.92 6.99
C ASN A 75 1.00 -3.70 6.36
N ILE A 76 0.33 -3.92 5.22
CA ILE A 76 -0.56 -2.95 4.59
C ILE A 76 -1.90 -2.99 5.34
N ASP A 77 -2.37 -1.85 5.81
CA ASP A 77 -3.69 -1.74 6.46
C ASP A 77 -4.80 -1.56 5.41
N ILE A 78 -4.56 -0.73 4.40
CA ILE A 78 -5.54 -0.39 3.36
C ILE A 78 -4.91 -0.55 1.99
N VAL A 79 -5.61 -1.19 1.07
CA VAL A 79 -5.20 -1.25 -0.32
C VAL A 79 -6.22 -0.56 -1.22
N PHE A 80 -5.79 0.50 -1.89
CA PHE A 80 -6.58 1.19 -2.91
C PHE A 80 -6.47 0.46 -4.24
N LEU A 81 -7.61 -0.07 -4.69
CA LEU A 81 -7.77 -0.79 -5.95
C LEU A 81 -8.17 0.20 -7.04
N CYS A 82 -7.19 0.73 -7.76
CA CYS A 82 -7.40 1.81 -8.71
C CYS A 82 -7.84 1.28 -10.07
N MET A 83 -8.95 1.84 -10.58
CA MET A 83 -9.52 1.56 -11.91
C MET A 83 -9.90 2.87 -12.59
N ALA A 84 -9.42 3.11 -13.80
CA ALA A 84 -9.81 4.31 -14.56
C ALA A 84 -11.17 4.12 -15.24
N LEU A 85 -11.99 5.14 -15.18
CA LEU A 85 -13.35 5.19 -15.78
C LEU A 85 -13.33 5.58 -17.26
N ASN A 86 -12.21 5.39 -17.93
CA ASN A 86 -12.05 5.62 -19.37
C ASN A 86 -12.07 4.27 -20.14
N ASN A 87 -11.54 4.25 -21.35
CA ASN A 87 -11.45 3.05 -22.20
C ASN A 87 -10.66 1.88 -21.58
N ASP A 88 -9.90 2.11 -20.49
CA ASP A 88 -9.19 1.06 -19.72
C ASP A 88 -10.08 0.42 -18.64
N PHE A 89 -11.33 0.82 -18.49
CA PHE A 89 -12.27 0.22 -17.53
C PHE A 89 -12.45 -1.29 -17.81
N ASN A 90 -12.24 -2.11 -16.78
CA ASN A 90 -12.35 -3.56 -16.91
C ASN A 90 -12.80 -4.21 -15.59
N LEU A 91 -14.07 -4.56 -15.51
CA LEU A 91 -14.68 -5.13 -14.32
C LEU A 91 -14.01 -6.44 -13.86
N ARG A 92 -13.67 -7.33 -14.80
CA ARG A 92 -13.00 -8.60 -14.46
C ARG A 92 -11.60 -8.40 -13.88
N ARG A 93 -10.91 -7.35 -14.29
CA ARG A 93 -9.63 -6.96 -13.68
C ARG A 93 -9.83 -6.43 -12.27
N LEU A 94 -10.88 -5.65 -12.05
CA LEU A 94 -11.25 -5.14 -10.74
C LEU A 94 -11.62 -6.28 -9.78
N GLU A 95 -12.41 -7.25 -10.21
CA GLU A 95 -12.74 -8.46 -9.42
C GLU A 95 -11.49 -9.20 -8.96
N ARG A 96 -10.49 -9.34 -9.83
CA ARG A 96 -9.19 -9.94 -9.45
C ARG A 96 -8.45 -9.09 -8.42
N TYR A 97 -8.47 -7.77 -8.53
CA TYR A 97 -7.86 -6.90 -7.54
C TYR A 97 -8.56 -7.00 -6.19
N ILE A 98 -9.88 -7.11 -6.16
CA ILE A 98 -10.68 -7.32 -4.94
C ILE A 98 -10.25 -8.63 -4.27
N SER A 99 -10.14 -9.74 -5.04
CA SER A 99 -9.66 -11.02 -4.50
C SER A 99 -8.26 -10.89 -3.90
N ILE A 100 -7.32 -10.25 -4.60
CA ILE A 100 -5.97 -10.01 -4.11
C ILE A 100 -5.99 -9.18 -2.82
N GLY A 101 -6.85 -8.17 -2.75
CA GLY A 101 -7.01 -7.34 -1.55
C GLY A 101 -7.46 -8.16 -0.34
N TRP A 102 -8.53 -8.93 -0.49
CA TRP A 102 -9.04 -9.79 0.59
C TRP A 102 -8.05 -10.88 0.98
N ASP A 103 -7.43 -11.56 0.01
CA ASP A 103 -6.46 -12.63 0.26
C ASP A 103 -5.21 -12.12 1.00
N SER A 104 -4.87 -10.85 0.82
CA SER A 104 -3.72 -10.24 1.51
C SER A 104 -3.96 -10.00 3.00
N GLY A 105 -5.20 -9.89 3.45
CA GLY A 105 -5.57 -9.47 4.79
C GLY A 105 -5.60 -7.94 4.99
N ALA A 106 -5.33 -7.13 3.95
CA ALA A 106 -5.54 -5.69 3.97
C ALA A 106 -7.01 -5.33 3.68
N MET A 107 -7.46 -4.15 4.12
CA MET A 107 -8.79 -3.65 3.79
C MET A 107 -8.81 -3.10 2.35
N PRO A 108 -9.54 -3.73 1.42
CA PRO A 108 -9.65 -3.21 0.06
C PRO A 108 -10.62 -2.04 0.00
N VAL A 109 -10.25 -1.02 -0.79
CA VAL A 109 -11.10 0.12 -1.14
C VAL A 109 -10.95 0.38 -2.63
N ILE A 110 -12.04 0.43 -3.35
CA ILE A 110 -12.03 0.71 -4.80
C ILE A 110 -11.92 2.21 -5.03
N VAL A 111 -11.00 2.60 -5.90
CA VAL A 111 -10.83 4.00 -6.33
C VAL A 111 -11.03 4.08 -7.83
N LEU A 112 -12.20 4.58 -8.23
CA LEU A 112 -12.54 4.85 -9.61
C LEU A 112 -11.99 6.22 -9.99
N THR A 113 -10.96 6.23 -10.84
CA THR A 113 -10.27 7.46 -11.23
C THR A 113 -10.75 7.97 -12.57
N LYS A 114 -10.42 9.24 -12.88
CA LYS A 114 -10.74 9.90 -14.15
C LYS A 114 -12.24 9.95 -14.43
N SER A 115 -13.04 10.26 -13.41
CA SER A 115 -14.50 10.40 -13.59
C SER A 115 -14.89 11.50 -14.58
N ASP A 116 -14.02 12.48 -14.79
CA ASP A 116 -14.11 13.52 -15.80
C ASP A 116 -14.10 12.99 -17.25
N LEU A 117 -13.66 11.77 -17.48
CA LEU A 117 -13.63 11.09 -18.79
C LEU A 117 -14.72 10.02 -18.94
N CYS A 118 -15.72 10.05 -18.05
CA CYS A 118 -16.78 9.03 -18.01
C CYS A 118 -18.13 9.63 -18.36
N ASP A 119 -18.74 9.17 -19.46
CA ASP A 119 -20.04 9.62 -19.90
C ASP A 119 -21.21 8.86 -19.23
N ASP A 120 -20.93 7.68 -18.65
CA ASP A 120 -21.92 6.71 -18.14
C ASP A 120 -21.62 6.29 -16.68
N LEU A 121 -21.26 7.27 -15.83
CA LEU A 121 -20.80 7.04 -14.46
C LEU A 121 -21.78 6.20 -13.62
N GLU A 122 -23.07 6.49 -13.69
CA GLU A 122 -24.10 5.77 -12.92
C GLU A 122 -24.17 4.29 -13.29
N GLN A 123 -24.06 3.97 -14.58
CA GLN A 123 -24.04 2.60 -15.06
C GLN A 123 -22.80 1.86 -14.53
N LYS A 124 -21.62 2.46 -14.67
CA LYS A 124 -20.35 1.85 -14.18
C LYS A 124 -20.33 1.67 -12.67
N LEU A 125 -20.88 2.63 -11.92
CA LEU A 125 -21.04 2.49 -10.48
C LEU A 125 -21.95 1.31 -10.11
N SER A 126 -23.04 1.13 -10.82
CA SER A 126 -23.95 -0.01 -10.63
C SER A 126 -23.26 -1.35 -10.92
N GLU A 127 -22.48 -1.42 -12.01
CA GLU A 127 -21.69 -2.61 -12.35
C GLU A 127 -20.65 -2.94 -11.28
N VAL A 128 -19.88 -1.93 -10.83
CA VAL A 128 -18.87 -2.09 -9.79
C VAL A 128 -19.50 -2.48 -8.46
N SER A 129 -20.58 -1.83 -8.04
CA SER A 129 -21.28 -2.13 -6.79
C SER A 129 -21.81 -3.57 -6.75
N SER A 130 -22.25 -4.08 -7.89
CA SER A 130 -22.74 -5.46 -8.01
C SER A 130 -21.63 -6.50 -7.86
N ALA A 131 -20.41 -6.17 -8.30
CA ALA A 131 -19.24 -7.05 -8.23
C ALA A 131 -18.44 -6.89 -6.91
N ALA A 132 -18.56 -5.75 -6.25
CA ALA A 132 -17.74 -5.34 -5.11
C ALA A 132 -18.51 -5.33 -3.79
N PHE A 133 -19.29 -6.38 -3.52
CA PHE A 133 -20.10 -6.44 -2.31
C PHE A 133 -19.25 -6.30 -1.04
N GLY A 134 -19.59 -5.32 -0.20
CA GLY A 134 -18.89 -5.06 1.06
C GLY A 134 -17.54 -4.34 0.92
N VAL A 135 -17.25 -3.75 -0.24
CA VAL A 135 -16.04 -2.94 -0.48
C VAL A 135 -16.46 -1.48 -0.71
N ASP A 136 -15.80 -0.54 -0.04
CA ASP A 136 -16.03 0.88 -0.26
C ASP A 136 -15.60 1.30 -1.68
N ILE A 137 -16.40 2.17 -2.32
CA ILE A 137 -16.16 2.66 -3.66
C ILE A 137 -16.04 4.18 -3.61
N LEU A 138 -14.90 4.69 -4.02
CA LEU A 138 -14.60 6.12 -4.12
C LEU A 138 -14.49 6.52 -5.58
N VAL A 139 -15.04 7.66 -5.92
CA VAL A 139 -14.93 8.24 -7.26
C VAL A 139 -14.04 9.47 -7.20
N THR A 140 -13.03 9.53 -8.07
CA THR A 140 -12.04 10.59 -8.03
C THR A 140 -11.79 11.18 -9.41
N THR A 141 -11.44 12.48 -9.41
CA THR A 141 -10.96 13.20 -10.59
C THR A 141 -9.79 14.08 -10.22
N SER A 142 -8.88 14.33 -11.18
CA SER A 142 -7.77 15.26 -11.01
C SER A 142 -8.09 16.67 -11.55
N THR A 143 -9.26 16.87 -12.12
CA THR A 143 -9.69 18.14 -12.74
C THR A 143 -10.42 19.06 -11.77
N GLU A 144 -10.83 18.55 -10.61
CA GLU A 144 -11.55 19.30 -9.59
C GLU A 144 -10.70 19.46 -8.31
N GLU A 145 -10.79 20.63 -7.66
CA GLU A 145 -10.01 20.97 -6.46
C GLU A 145 -10.26 20.01 -5.29
N ASN A 146 -11.46 19.45 -5.17
CA ASN A 146 -11.84 18.52 -4.11
C ASN A 146 -12.03 17.08 -4.61
N GLY A 147 -11.55 16.75 -5.80
CA GLY A 147 -11.79 15.46 -6.44
C GLY A 147 -11.21 14.23 -5.73
N TYR A 148 -10.46 14.44 -4.64
CA TYR A 148 -9.84 13.36 -3.83
C TYR A 148 -10.23 13.39 -2.35
N LYS A 149 -11.13 14.30 -1.96
CA LYS A 149 -11.45 14.54 -0.55
C LYS A 149 -11.86 13.28 0.20
N GLU A 150 -12.57 12.38 -0.46
CA GLU A 150 -13.02 11.12 0.14
C GLU A 150 -11.86 10.16 0.46
N LEU A 151 -10.79 10.18 -0.35
CA LEU A 151 -9.60 9.38 -0.08
C LEU A 151 -8.91 9.76 1.24
N VAL A 152 -8.93 11.04 1.57
CA VAL A 152 -8.28 11.58 2.78
C VAL A 152 -8.89 10.98 4.05
N SER A 153 -10.18 10.66 4.05
CA SER A 153 -10.85 10.06 5.20
C SER A 153 -10.33 8.67 5.59
N PHE A 154 -9.67 7.98 4.65
CA PHE A 154 -9.01 6.69 4.90
C PHE A 154 -7.58 6.83 5.43
N ILE A 155 -7.03 8.05 5.40
CA ILE A 155 -5.66 8.31 5.83
C ILE A 155 -5.70 8.66 7.31
N SER A 156 -5.07 7.84 8.12
CA SER A 156 -4.89 8.09 9.54
C SER A 156 -3.49 7.72 9.99
N GLU A 157 -3.06 8.31 11.09
CA GLU A 157 -1.75 8.05 11.68
C GLU A 157 -1.53 6.55 11.94
N GLY A 158 -0.33 6.06 11.68
CA GLY A 158 0.04 4.66 11.88
C GLY A 158 -0.54 3.68 10.86
N LYS A 159 -1.27 4.15 9.83
CA LYS A 159 -1.78 3.31 8.75
C LYS A 159 -0.82 3.26 7.56
N THR A 160 -0.62 2.06 7.04
CA THR A 160 0.14 1.82 5.81
C THR A 160 -0.84 1.59 4.67
N ILE A 161 -0.68 2.34 3.58
CA ILE A 161 -1.56 2.30 2.42
C ILE A 161 -0.77 1.85 1.19
N ALA A 162 -1.36 0.97 0.40
CA ALA A 162 -0.83 0.55 -0.89
C ALA A 162 -1.81 0.84 -2.03
N PHE A 163 -1.29 0.98 -3.24
CA PHE A 163 -2.07 1.17 -4.46
C PHE A 163 -1.84 0.01 -5.42
N ILE A 164 -2.93 -0.59 -5.89
CA ILE A 164 -2.94 -1.60 -6.97
C ILE A 164 -3.72 -1.03 -8.15
N GLY A 165 -3.21 -1.23 -9.35
CA GLY A 165 -3.89 -0.79 -10.58
C GLY A 165 -2.94 -0.77 -11.77
N SER A 166 -3.50 -0.75 -12.99
CA SER A 166 -2.75 -0.69 -14.24
C SER A 166 -1.86 0.55 -14.35
N SER A 167 -0.89 0.52 -15.26
CA SER A 167 -0.11 1.71 -15.60
C SER A 167 -1.02 2.80 -16.16
N GLY A 168 -0.76 4.06 -15.80
CA GLY A 168 -1.56 5.19 -16.26
C GLY A 168 -2.96 5.33 -15.61
N VAL A 169 -3.34 4.49 -14.65
CA VAL A 169 -4.62 4.60 -13.94
C VAL A 169 -4.72 5.84 -13.03
N GLY A 170 -3.61 6.51 -12.71
CA GLY A 170 -3.59 7.71 -11.85
C GLY A 170 -2.97 7.51 -10.48
N LYS A 171 -2.39 6.35 -10.14
CA LYS A 171 -1.75 6.10 -8.83
C LYS A 171 -0.74 7.17 -8.44
N SER A 172 0.16 7.53 -9.37
CA SER A 172 1.18 8.57 -9.12
C SER A 172 0.60 9.98 -8.95
N THR A 173 -0.60 10.23 -9.44
CA THR A 173 -1.33 11.48 -9.25
C THR A 173 -1.99 11.53 -7.88
N LEU A 174 -2.49 10.39 -7.39
CA LEU A 174 -3.13 10.28 -6.08
C LEU A 174 -2.13 10.34 -4.92
N SER A 175 -0.94 9.78 -5.10
CA SER A 175 0.09 9.69 -4.06
C SER A 175 0.55 11.05 -3.49
N PRO A 176 0.87 12.09 -4.31
CA PRO A 176 1.21 13.43 -3.81
C PRO A 176 0.06 14.13 -3.08
N VAL A 177 -1.18 13.92 -3.54
CA VAL A 177 -2.38 14.49 -2.89
C VAL A 177 -2.51 14.01 -1.45
N MET A 178 -2.18 12.74 -1.20
CA MET A 178 -2.19 12.18 0.14
C MET A 178 -1.06 12.76 1.02
N ALA A 179 0.07 13.14 0.44
CA ALA A 179 1.17 13.79 1.14
C ALA A 179 0.86 15.27 1.47
N ILE A 180 0.18 15.98 0.56
CA ILE A 180 -0.24 17.39 0.76
C ILE A 180 -1.32 17.47 1.84
N SER A 181 -2.26 16.54 1.86
CA SER A 181 -3.30 16.46 2.90
C SER A 181 -2.71 16.32 4.30
N LYS A 182 -1.52 15.76 4.44
CA LYS A 182 -0.79 15.69 5.71
C LYS A 182 -0.37 17.08 6.21
N GLU A 183 0.12 17.96 5.33
CA GLU A 183 0.51 19.32 5.69
C GLU A 183 -0.70 20.20 6.01
N GLU A 184 -1.85 19.95 5.36
CA GLU A 184 -3.11 20.64 5.70
C GLU A 184 -3.69 20.15 7.03
N VAL A 185 -3.64 18.86 7.31
CA VAL A 185 -4.05 18.30 8.62
C VAL A 185 -3.16 18.85 9.73
N GLU A 186 -1.85 18.95 9.52
CA GLU A 186 -0.93 19.55 10.49
C GLU A 186 -1.22 21.05 10.75
N ARG A 187 -1.73 21.81 9.78
CA ARG A 187 -2.16 23.21 9.97
C ARG A 187 -3.48 23.37 10.72
N TYR A 188 -4.37 22.36 10.66
CA TYR A 188 -5.61 22.37 11.44
C TYR A 188 -5.39 21.98 12.91
N ASP A 189 -4.28 21.32 13.21
CA ASP A 189 -3.96 20.77 14.55
C ASP A 189 -3.12 21.70 15.42
N ASP A 190 -2.82 22.92 14.96
CA ASP A 190 -2.12 23.97 15.76
C ASP A 190 -2.92 24.44 16.99
N THR A 191 -4.12 23.87 17.24
CA THR A 191 -4.93 24.12 18.42
C THR A 191 -4.89 23.02 19.48
N LEU A 192 -4.18 21.91 19.21
CA LEU A 192 -4.04 20.80 20.16
C LEU A 192 -2.59 20.65 20.61
N GLU A 193 -2.39 20.34 21.88
CA GLU A 193 -1.07 20.18 22.50
C GLU A 193 -0.19 19.13 21.80
N PRO A 194 1.15 19.30 21.81
CA PRO A 194 2.05 18.47 20.99
C PRO A 194 2.10 17.03 21.50
N MET A 195 1.37 16.14 20.84
CA MET A 195 1.61 14.71 20.91
C MET A 195 2.78 14.34 20.00
N GLU A 196 3.63 13.45 20.48
CA GLU A 196 4.89 13.00 19.88
C GLU A 196 4.76 12.69 18.37
N LYS A 197 5.69 13.24 17.59
CA LYS A 197 5.80 13.07 16.13
C LYS A 197 6.05 11.62 15.79
N SER A 198 5.02 10.89 15.42
CA SER A 198 5.16 9.56 14.83
C SER A 198 5.27 9.66 13.30
N THR A 199 6.25 8.96 12.76
CA THR A 199 6.66 9.05 11.36
C THR A 199 5.67 8.32 10.46
N PHE A 200 4.95 9.07 9.63
CA PHE A 200 4.09 8.54 8.58
C PHE A 200 4.94 8.01 7.42
N GLN A 201 4.92 6.72 7.11
CA GLN A 201 5.47 6.17 5.88
C GLN A 201 4.35 5.81 4.91
N ALA A 202 3.94 6.76 4.07
CA ALA A 202 3.24 6.43 2.83
C ALA A 202 4.28 5.88 1.85
N LYS A 203 4.38 4.56 1.69
CA LYS A 203 5.23 3.95 0.65
C LYS A 203 4.41 3.71 -0.59
N THR A 204 4.78 4.41 -1.63
CA THR A 204 4.21 4.48 -2.96
C THR A 204 4.70 3.33 -3.84
N ASN A 205 3.81 2.82 -4.70
CA ASN A 205 4.06 1.98 -5.87
C ASN A 205 4.45 0.53 -5.63
N PHE A 206 3.43 -0.31 -5.48
CA PHE A 206 3.55 -1.72 -5.85
C PHE A 206 2.77 -1.96 -7.14
N ILE A 207 3.49 -2.32 -8.20
CA ILE A 207 2.92 -2.87 -9.44
C ILE A 207 2.89 -4.38 -9.25
N LEU A 208 1.69 -4.94 -9.08
CA LEU A 208 1.45 -6.36 -9.23
C LEU A 208 1.01 -6.63 -10.67
#